data_bb68b7d32df91b7af4fc6b62ef163101
#
_entry.id   bb68b7d32df91b7af4fc6b62ef163101
#
_cell.length_a   1.000
_cell.length_b   1.000
_cell.length_c   1.000
_cell.angle_alpha   90.00
_cell.angle_beta   90.00
_cell.angle_gamma   90.00
#
_symmetry.space_group_name_H-M   'P 1'
#
loop_
_entity.id
_entity.type
_entity.pdbx_description
1 polymer ?
#
loop_
_entity_poly.entity_id
_entity_poly.type
_entity_poly.pdbx_seq_one_letter_code
_entity_poly.pdbx_strand_id
1 'polypeptide(L)'
;MAKNKIILKAYEDTEFLNSADARILRILAEFLEPQKEFRKHKIVDTIVFFGSARLKSRKEAQSELNKFKTINPGTPKLAEDLRKAQHQLQMSKYYEDAVDLSKRLTEWSMNLGTFAKRFIICTGGGPGIMEAANKGARLAGGYSIGLNISIPFEQFINKYVSPELRFEFHYFFMRKFWFAYLAKCLVVFPGGFGTMDEFFEILTLVQTGKIKKKMLLLVYDEKYWKSIVNFDGLIENGVVNKSDLNHFTFCNSVDDAFKCIVDHFDKHYLTKKEPEQLEPKLALK
;
A
#
# COMPACT_ATOMS: atom_id res chain seq x y z
N MET A 1 -25.70 -33.87 -36.53
CA MET A 1 -24.61 -34.53 -35.79
C MET A 1 -24.35 -33.72 -34.51
N ALA A 2 -24.72 -34.23 -33.33
CA ALA A 2 -24.44 -33.60 -32.08
C ALA A 2 -22.91 -33.65 -31.85
N LYS A 3 -22.26 -32.49 -31.78
CA LYS A 3 -20.86 -32.41 -31.38
C LYS A 3 -20.75 -33.00 -29.95
N ASN A 4 -20.04 -34.13 -29.82
CA ASN A 4 -19.71 -34.63 -28.49
C ASN A 4 -19.06 -33.51 -27.65
N LYS A 5 -19.81 -32.96 -26.70
CA LYS A 5 -19.29 -31.95 -25.76
C LYS A 5 -18.29 -32.68 -24.89
N ILE A 6 -17.01 -32.29 -24.98
CA ILE A 6 -15.96 -32.80 -24.12
C ILE A 6 -16.35 -32.45 -22.69
N ILE A 7 -16.48 -33.47 -21.84
CA ILE A 7 -16.73 -33.25 -20.40
C ILE A 7 -15.41 -32.81 -19.75
N LEU A 8 -15.37 -31.57 -19.29
CA LEU A 8 -14.22 -30.99 -18.59
C LEU A 8 -14.27 -31.39 -17.10
N LYS A 9 -13.10 -31.49 -16.49
CA LYS A 9 -13.02 -31.56 -15.02
C LYS A 9 -13.44 -30.20 -14.46
N ALA A 10 -14.10 -30.19 -13.31
CA ALA A 10 -14.64 -28.95 -12.73
C ALA A 10 -13.62 -27.80 -12.58
N TYR A 11 -12.35 -28.12 -12.29
CA TYR A 11 -11.26 -27.14 -12.17
C TYR A 11 -10.68 -26.68 -13.51
N GLU A 12 -11.11 -27.26 -14.63
CA GLU A 12 -10.78 -26.86 -16.00
C GLU A 12 -11.97 -26.12 -16.67
N ASP A 13 -13.15 -26.16 -16.04
CA ASP A 13 -14.36 -25.50 -16.53
C ASP A 13 -14.39 -24.04 -16.08
N THR A 14 -13.97 -23.16 -16.99
CA THR A 14 -13.91 -21.71 -16.73
C THR A 14 -15.29 -21.08 -16.60
N GLU A 15 -16.33 -21.64 -17.22
CA GLU A 15 -17.72 -21.17 -17.08
C GLU A 15 -18.20 -21.44 -15.64
N PHE A 16 -18.02 -22.67 -15.15
CA PHE A 16 -18.29 -23.00 -13.75
C PHE A 16 -17.46 -22.15 -12.78
N LEU A 17 -16.15 -22.05 -12.99
CA LEU A 17 -15.26 -21.30 -12.08
C LEU A 17 -15.60 -19.81 -11.99
N ASN A 18 -16.18 -19.24 -13.03
CA ASN A 18 -16.64 -17.84 -13.04
C ASN A 18 -18.10 -17.67 -12.59
N SER A 19 -18.83 -18.76 -12.36
CA SER A 19 -20.22 -18.73 -11.90
C SER A 19 -20.34 -18.23 -10.45
N ALA A 20 -21.57 -17.91 -10.03
CA ALA A 20 -21.86 -17.54 -8.64
C ALA A 20 -21.57 -18.69 -7.67
N ASP A 21 -21.77 -19.94 -8.08
CA ASP A 21 -21.60 -21.14 -7.25
C ASP A 21 -20.13 -21.40 -6.90
N ALA A 22 -19.20 -21.02 -7.79
CA ALA A 22 -17.76 -21.16 -7.59
C ALA A 22 -17.12 -19.99 -6.82
N ARG A 23 -17.90 -19.07 -6.22
CA ARG A 23 -17.38 -17.92 -5.46
C ARG A 23 -16.35 -18.31 -4.39
N ILE A 24 -16.63 -19.36 -3.63
CA ILE A 24 -15.73 -19.83 -2.56
C ILE A 24 -14.38 -20.26 -3.12
N LEU A 25 -14.36 -20.91 -4.28
CA LEU A 25 -13.11 -21.33 -4.94
C LEU A 25 -12.29 -20.11 -5.37
N ARG A 26 -12.92 -19.06 -5.88
CA ARG A 26 -12.23 -17.81 -6.25
C ARG A 26 -11.67 -17.08 -5.02
N ILE A 27 -12.40 -17.03 -3.90
CA ILE A 27 -11.90 -16.47 -2.64
C ILE A 27 -10.68 -17.25 -2.16
N LEU A 28 -10.72 -18.58 -2.21
CA LEU A 28 -9.58 -19.43 -1.85
C LEU A 28 -8.40 -19.22 -2.82
N ALA A 29 -8.66 -19.05 -4.11
CA ALA A 29 -7.60 -18.76 -5.08
C ALA A 29 -6.88 -17.43 -4.75
N GLU A 30 -7.61 -16.36 -4.43
CA GLU A 30 -7.04 -15.07 -4.02
C GLU A 30 -6.30 -15.12 -2.67
N PHE A 31 -6.58 -16.13 -1.84
CA PHE A 31 -5.79 -16.41 -0.64
C PHE A 31 -4.53 -17.21 -0.98
N LEU A 32 -4.64 -18.26 -1.78
CA LEU A 32 -3.56 -19.24 -2.01
C LEU A 32 -2.48 -18.72 -2.99
N GLU A 33 -2.86 -17.95 -4.01
CA GLU A 33 -1.91 -17.47 -5.01
C GLU A 33 -0.85 -16.53 -4.41
N PRO A 34 -1.20 -15.46 -3.70
CA PRO A 34 -0.20 -14.61 -3.05
C PRO A 34 0.63 -15.39 -2.02
N GLN A 35 0.01 -16.29 -1.24
CA GLN A 35 0.70 -17.13 -0.27
C GLN A 35 1.79 -17.99 -0.93
N LYS A 36 1.47 -18.61 -2.07
CA LYS A 36 2.41 -19.42 -2.85
C LYS A 36 3.61 -18.59 -3.31
N GLU A 37 3.35 -17.42 -3.92
CA GLU A 37 4.42 -16.58 -4.45
C GLU A 37 5.26 -15.96 -3.33
N PHE A 38 4.67 -15.54 -2.21
CA PHE A 38 5.43 -15.06 -1.05
C PHE A 38 6.35 -16.12 -0.47
N ARG A 39 5.91 -17.38 -0.36
CA ARG A 39 6.77 -18.51 0.07
C ARG A 39 7.89 -18.76 -0.93
N LYS A 40 7.58 -18.83 -2.23
CA LYS A 40 8.54 -19.05 -3.30
C LYS A 40 9.64 -17.99 -3.31
N HIS A 41 9.27 -16.73 -3.10
CA HIS A 41 10.20 -15.60 -3.04
C HIS A 41 10.76 -15.33 -1.64
N LYS A 42 10.43 -16.16 -0.64
CA LYS A 42 10.89 -16.06 0.76
C LYS A 42 10.56 -14.71 1.42
N ILE A 43 9.39 -14.15 1.09
CA ILE A 43 8.91 -12.88 1.66
C ILE A 43 8.24 -13.19 3.00
N VAL A 44 8.73 -12.56 4.08
CA VAL A 44 8.28 -12.81 5.45
C VAL A 44 7.45 -11.66 5.99
N ASP A 45 7.83 -10.44 5.66
CA ASP A 45 7.14 -9.24 6.14
C ASP A 45 7.24 -8.07 5.16
N THR A 46 6.32 -7.10 5.32
CA THR A 46 6.17 -5.97 4.40
C THR A 46 6.08 -4.64 5.13
N ILE A 47 6.44 -3.57 4.41
CA ILE A 47 6.09 -2.19 4.70
C ILE A 47 5.05 -1.77 3.67
N VAL A 48 3.87 -1.39 4.13
CA VAL A 48 2.76 -1.02 3.25
C VAL A 48 2.68 0.49 3.10
N PHE A 49 2.62 0.97 1.87
CA PHE A 49 2.45 2.39 1.55
C PHE A 49 1.04 2.65 1.03
N PHE A 50 0.32 3.53 1.71
CA PHE A 50 -0.95 4.08 1.26
C PHE A 50 -0.84 5.57 1.01
N GLY A 51 -1.66 6.07 0.09
CA GLY A 51 -1.73 7.47 -0.26
C GLY A 51 -2.53 7.69 -1.54
N SER A 52 -2.66 8.94 -1.96
CA SER A 52 -3.46 9.31 -3.11
C SER A 52 -2.92 8.72 -4.42
N ALA A 53 -3.81 8.08 -5.19
CA ALA A 53 -3.55 7.64 -6.56
C ALA A 53 -3.47 8.82 -7.57
N ARG A 54 -3.88 10.03 -7.16
CA ARG A 54 -3.97 11.21 -8.03
C ARG A 54 -2.71 12.08 -8.01
N LEU A 55 -1.76 11.82 -7.12
CA LEU A 55 -0.54 12.58 -7.04
C LEU A 55 0.39 12.22 -8.21
N LYS A 56 1.04 13.24 -8.77
CA LYS A 56 1.95 13.11 -9.90
C LYS A 56 3.38 13.36 -9.44
N SER A 57 4.34 12.80 -10.17
CA SER A 57 5.74 13.21 -10.00
C SER A 57 5.89 14.71 -10.26
N ARG A 58 6.92 15.31 -9.65
CA ARG A 58 7.22 16.74 -9.84
C ARG A 58 7.40 17.09 -11.32
N LYS A 59 8.05 16.18 -12.08
CA LYS A 59 8.25 16.35 -13.52
C LYS A 59 6.93 16.41 -14.29
N GLU A 60 6.01 15.50 -14.01
CA GLU A 60 4.70 15.45 -14.66
C GLU A 60 3.82 16.65 -14.28
N ALA A 61 3.77 16.98 -12.98
CA ALA A 61 3.02 18.13 -12.48
C ALA A 61 3.54 19.46 -13.05
N GLN A 62 4.88 19.62 -13.15
CA GLN A 62 5.49 20.78 -13.77
C GLN A 62 5.19 20.87 -15.27
N SER A 63 5.23 19.73 -15.98
CA SER A 63 4.89 19.68 -17.41
C SER A 63 3.43 20.09 -17.64
N GLU A 64 2.52 19.62 -16.81
CA GLU A 64 1.10 19.98 -16.87
C GLU A 64 0.87 21.46 -16.58
N LEU A 65 1.49 21.99 -15.54
CA LEU A 65 1.42 23.41 -15.22
C LEU A 65 1.92 24.29 -16.38
N ASN A 66 3.02 23.88 -17.04
CA ASN A 66 3.55 24.64 -18.16
C ASN A 66 2.59 24.65 -19.37
N LYS A 67 1.83 23.57 -19.62
CA LYS A 67 0.81 23.55 -20.68
C LYS A 67 -0.26 24.62 -20.46
N PHE A 68 -0.70 24.80 -19.20
CA PHE A 68 -1.70 25.83 -18.89
C PHE A 68 -1.15 27.27 -18.95
N LYS A 69 0.14 27.47 -18.66
CA LYS A 69 0.78 28.80 -18.75
C LYS A 69 0.94 29.33 -20.17
N THR A 70 0.97 28.44 -21.16
CA THR A 70 1.09 28.84 -22.58
C THR A 70 -0.24 29.20 -23.23
N ILE A 71 -1.36 28.96 -22.55
CA ILE A 71 -2.71 29.28 -23.06
C ILE A 71 -3.10 30.66 -22.51
N ASN A 72 -3.62 31.52 -23.39
CA ASN A 72 -4.03 32.89 -23.02
C ASN A 72 -5.14 32.87 -21.96
N PRO A 73 -5.00 33.54 -20.79
CA PRO A 73 -5.86 33.39 -19.61
C PRO A 73 -7.22 34.11 -19.73
N GLY A 74 -8.03 33.77 -20.75
CA GLY A 74 -9.29 34.48 -21.03
C GLY A 74 -10.55 33.87 -20.42
N THR A 75 -10.51 32.70 -19.76
CA THR A 75 -11.74 32.06 -19.26
C THR A 75 -11.64 31.65 -17.78
N PRO A 76 -12.76 31.74 -17.00
CA PRO A 76 -12.79 31.29 -15.60
C PRO A 76 -12.37 29.82 -15.43
N LYS A 77 -12.67 28.97 -16.40
CA LYS A 77 -12.27 27.55 -16.42
C LYS A 77 -10.75 27.40 -16.45
N LEU A 78 -10.06 28.17 -17.26
CA LEU A 78 -8.59 28.11 -17.36
C LEU A 78 -7.91 28.56 -16.06
N ALA A 79 -8.48 29.57 -15.39
CA ALA A 79 -7.98 30.02 -14.08
C ALA A 79 -8.13 28.91 -13.02
N GLU A 80 -9.22 28.16 -13.02
CA GLU A 80 -9.43 27.01 -12.14
C GLU A 80 -8.44 25.87 -12.45
N ASP A 81 -8.24 25.54 -13.72
CA ASP A 81 -7.33 24.49 -14.15
C ASP A 81 -5.88 24.85 -13.81
N LEU A 82 -5.49 26.11 -13.96
CA LEU A 82 -4.18 26.62 -13.55
C LEU A 82 -3.97 26.47 -12.02
N ARG A 83 -4.97 26.85 -11.23
CA ARG A 83 -4.93 26.68 -9.77
C ARG A 83 -4.80 25.22 -9.37
N LYS A 84 -5.54 24.31 -10.03
CA LYS A 84 -5.45 22.86 -9.81
C LYS A 84 -4.04 22.35 -10.16
N ALA A 85 -3.47 22.77 -11.28
CA ALA A 85 -2.12 22.37 -11.69
C ALA A 85 -1.05 22.90 -10.72
N GLN A 86 -1.18 24.13 -10.22
CA GLN A 86 -0.30 24.68 -9.19
C GLN A 86 -0.38 23.87 -7.89
N HIS A 87 -1.59 23.49 -7.45
CA HIS A 87 -1.79 22.67 -6.28
C HIS A 87 -1.19 21.26 -6.48
N GLN A 88 -1.37 20.66 -7.65
CA GLN A 88 -0.74 19.37 -7.98
C GLN A 88 0.78 19.45 -7.92
N LEU A 89 1.39 20.54 -8.38
CA LEU A 89 2.83 20.74 -8.26
C LEU A 89 3.28 20.86 -6.80
N GLN A 90 2.51 21.53 -5.93
CA GLN A 90 2.80 21.57 -4.50
C GLN A 90 2.71 20.18 -3.85
N MET A 91 1.66 19.44 -4.21
CA MET A 91 1.42 18.09 -3.69
C MET A 91 2.42 17.05 -4.22
N SER A 92 3.12 17.33 -5.34
CA SER A 92 4.11 16.41 -5.91
C SER A 92 5.29 16.13 -4.96
N LYS A 93 5.52 16.96 -3.95
CA LYS A 93 6.52 16.68 -2.92
C LYS A 93 6.31 15.32 -2.27
N TYR A 94 5.05 14.95 -2.01
CA TYR A 94 4.74 13.66 -1.37
C TYR A 94 5.04 12.46 -2.28
N TYR A 95 4.94 12.63 -3.59
CA TYR A 95 5.39 11.61 -4.54
C TYR A 95 6.90 11.41 -4.44
N GLU A 96 7.67 12.49 -4.45
CA GLU A 96 9.15 12.42 -4.37
C GLU A 96 9.59 11.90 -2.99
N ASP A 97 8.94 12.34 -1.91
CA ASP A 97 9.19 11.85 -0.55
C ASP A 97 8.91 10.34 -0.43
N ALA A 98 7.83 9.84 -1.06
CA ALA A 98 7.52 8.42 -1.07
C ALA A 98 8.54 7.59 -1.88
N VAL A 99 9.06 8.14 -2.99
CA VAL A 99 10.15 7.52 -3.75
C VAL A 99 11.40 7.42 -2.88
N ASP A 100 11.81 8.50 -2.23
CA ASP A 100 13.03 8.55 -1.42
C ASP A 100 12.94 7.63 -0.20
N LEU A 101 11.85 7.72 0.57
CA LEU A 101 11.63 6.86 1.74
C LEU A 101 11.64 5.38 1.36
N SER A 102 10.91 5.01 0.33
CA SER A 102 10.84 3.62 -0.14
C SER A 102 12.20 3.12 -0.63
N LYS A 103 12.96 3.93 -1.36
CA LYS A 103 14.31 3.59 -1.81
C LYS A 103 15.22 3.31 -0.62
N ARG A 104 15.30 4.22 0.33
CA ARG A 104 16.16 4.11 1.53
C ARG A 104 15.78 2.89 2.39
N LEU A 105 14.48 2.65 2.59
CA LEU A 105 14.00 1.48 3.33
C LEU A 105 14.36 0.17 2.62
N THR A 106 14.31 0.16 1.30
CA THR A 106 14.68 -1.02 0.50
C THR A 106 16.19 -1.28 0.58
N GLU A 107 17.02 -0.24 0.42
CA GLU A 107 18.48 -0.33 0.57
C GLU A 107 18.86 -0.84 1.97
N TRP A 108 18.25 -0.29 3.02
CA TRP A 108 18.45 -0.74 4.40
C TRP A 108 18.04 -2.20 4.57
N SER A 109 16.86 -2.59 4.10
CA SER A 109 16.36 -3.96 4.21
C SER A 109 17.25 -4.98 3.51
N MET A 110 17.76 -4.65 2.32
CA MET A 110 18.68 -5.52 1.58
C MET A 110 20.02 -5.70 2.31
N ASN A 111 20.48 -4.67 3.03
CA ASN A 111 21.72 -4.70 3.79
C ASN A 111 21.62 -5.51 5.10
N LEU A 112 20.42 -5.97 5.50
CA LEU A 112 20.26 -6.85 6.67
C LEU A 112 20.91 -8.23 6.45
N GLY A 113 21.20 -8.63 5.21
CA GLY A 113 21.90 -9.85 4.87
C GLY A 113 21.17 -11.15 5.27
N THR A 114 19.86 -11.10 5.48
CA THR A 114 19.05 -12.26 5.88
C THR A 114 18.71 -13.16 4.69
N PHE A 115 18.59 -14.47 4.93
CA PHE A 115 18.15 -15.43 3.92
C PHE A 115 16.70 -15.18 3.44
N ALA A 116 15.86 -14.74 4.35
CA ALA A 116 14.49 -14.31 4.07
C ALA A 116 14.45 -12.85 3.63
N LYS A 117 13.53 -12.51 2.72
CA LYS A 117 13.31 -11.13 2.31
C LYS A 117 12.40 -10.45 3.32
N ARG A 118 12.99 -9.51 4.06
CA ARG A 118 12.33 -8.76 5.12
C ARG A 118 11.87 -7.39 4.62
N PHE A 119 10.79 -6.89 5.19
CA PHE A 119 10.34 -5.50 5.05
C PHE A 119 10.18 -5.04 3.59
N ILE A 120 9.63 -5.91 2.73
CA ILE A 120 9.43 -5.62 1.31
C ILE A 120 8.33 -4.56 1.15
N ILE A 121 8.58 -3.59 0.27
CA ILE A 121 7.60 -2.54 -0.05
C ILE A 121 6.36 -3.16 -0.69
N CYS A 122 5.19 -2.85 -0.14
CA CYS A 122 3.91 -3.33 -0.63
C CYS A 122 2.96 -2.14 -0.84
N THR A 123 2.24 -2.15 -1.94
CA THR A 123 1.25 -1.12 -2.29
C THR A 123 0.05 -1.74 -2.99
N GLY A 124 -0.98 -0.93 -3.28
CA GLY A 124 -2.07 -1.34 -4.17
C GLY A 124 -1.70 -1.43 -5.66
N GLY A 125 -0.44 -1.21 -6.02
CA GLY A 125 0.05 -1.35 -7.41
C GLY A 125 -0.44 -0.29 -8.40
N GLY A 126 -1.30 0.64 -8.00
CA GLY A 126 -1.83 1.71 -8.84
C GLY A 126 -0.87 2.90 -9.02
N PRO A 127 -1.38 4.03 -9.55
CA PRO A 127 -0.60 5.25 -9.75
C PRO A 127 -0.38 6.04 -8.45
N GLY A 128 0.23 7.21 -8.55
CA GLY A 128 0.44 8.14 -7.45
C GLY A 128 1.42 7.66 -6.41
N ILE A 129 1.05 7.73 -5.13
CA ILE A 129 1.92 7.29 -4.01
C ILE A 129 2.27 5.80 -4.13
N MET A 130 1.37 4.96 -4.61
CA MET A 130 1.64 3.54 -4.84
C MET A 130 2.75 3.34 -5.88
N GLU A 131 2.67 4.05 -7.00
CA GLU A 131 3.72 4.05 -8.02
C GLU A 131 5.04 4.61 -7.46
N ALA A 132 4.98 5.70 -6.71
CA ALA A 132 6.16 6.32 -6.12
C ALA A 132 6.92 5.34 -5.21
N ALA A 133 6.20 4.64 -4.33
CA ALA A 133 6.80 3.66 -3.43
C ALA A 133 7.40 2.46 -4.20
N ASN A 134 6.67 1.90 -5.18
CA ASN A 134 7.22 0.82 -6.02
C ASN A 134 8.45 1.29 -6.82
N LYS A 135 8.44 2.54 -7.32
CA LYS A 135 9.58 3.14 -8.04
C LYS A 135 10.81 3.26 -7.14
N GLY A 136 10.64 3.71 -5.89
CA GLY A 136 11.72 3.80 -4.92
C GLY A 136 12.39 2.44 -4.68
N ALA A 137 11.59 1.40 -4.44
CA ALA A 137 12.08 0.04 -4.28
C ALA A 137 12.83 -0.46 -5.53
N ARG A 138 12.31 -0.20 -6.72
CA ARG A 138 12.97 -0.56 -7.98
C ARG A 138 14.29 0.18 -8.20
N LEU A 139 14.37 1.45 -7.82
CA LEU A 139 15.61 2.25 -7.92
C LEU A 139 16.71 1.72 -6.99
N ALA A 140 16.33 1.14 -5.84
CA ALA A 140 17.23 0.44 -4.94
C ALA A 140 17.64 -0.97 -5.42
N GLY A 141 17.06 -1.47 -6.51
CA GLY A 141 17.29 -2.84 -6.99
C GLY A 141 16.53 -3.91 -6.21
N GLY A 142 15.60 -3.54 -5.33
CA GLY A 142 14.82 -4.46 -4.51
C GLY A 142 13.49 -4.87 -5.14
N TYR A 143 12.82 -5.81 -4.46
CA TYR A 143 11.47 -6.26 -4.81
C TYR A 143 10.42 -5.28 -4.30
N SER A 144 9.27 -5.24 -5.00
CA SER A 144 8.06 -4.60 -4.48
C SER A 144 6.81 -5.37 -4.89
N ILE A 145 5.78 -5.31 -4.05
CA ILE A 145 4.51 -6.02 -4.20
C ILE A 145 3.44 -5.02 -4.63
N GLY A 146 2.60 -5.44 -5.58
CA GLY A 146 1.39 -4.72 -5.99
C GLY A 146 0.16 -5.59 -5.78
N LEU A 147 -0.71 -5.20 -4.84
CA LEU A 147 -1.99 -5.85 -4.58
C LEU A 147 -3.11 -5.00 -5.22
N ASN A 148 -3.32 -5.20 -6.52
CA ASN A 148 -4.30 -4.44 -7.28
C ASN A 148 -5.73 -4.95 -7.04
N ILE A 149 -6.72 -4.16 -7.45
CA ILE A 149 -8.13 -4.49 -7.33
C ILE A 149 -8.85 -4.13 -8.62
N SER A 150 -9.65 -5.04 -9.12
CA SER A 150 -10.52 -4.79 -10.27
C SER A 150 -11.63 -3.81 -9.89
N ILE A 151 -11.58 -2.61 -10.44
CA ILE A 151 -12.62 -1.58 -10.30
C ILE A 151 -13.17 -1.21 -11.67
N PRO A 152 -14.41 -0.63 -11.76
CA PRO A 152 -15.04 -0.29 -13.05
C PRO A 152 -14.23 0.68 -13.92
N PHE A 153 -13.30 1.42 -13.34
CA PHE A 153 -12.36 2.29 -14.07
C PHE A 153 -11.05 1.54 -14.21
N GLU A 154 -10.55 1.38 -15.43
CA GLU A 154 -9.28 0.70 -15.70
C GLU A 154 -8.15 1.30 -14.85
N GLN A 155 -7.60 0.50 -13.96
CA GLN A 155 -6.43 0.84 -13.18
C GLN A 155 -5.35 -0.20 -13.43
N PHE A 156 -4.38 0.16 -14.26
CA PHE A 156 -3.27 -0.73 -14.58
C PHE A 156 -2.26 -0.77 -13.42
N ILE A 157 -1.72 -1.96 -13.18
CA ILE A 157 -0.59 -2.12 -12.26
C ILE A 157 0.60 -1.33 -12.81
N ASN A 158 1.20 -0.47 -11.98
CA ASN A 158 2.31 0.35 -12.38
C ASN A 158 3.55 -0.51 -12.74
N LYS A 159 4.37 0.00 -13.64
CA LYS A 159 5.52 -0.73 -14.22
C LYS A 159 6.66 -1.05 -13.24
N TYR A 160 6.65 -0.45 -12.04
CA TYR A 160 7.72 -0.60 -11.06
C TYR A 160 7.48 -1.77 -10.10
N VAL A 161 6.29 -2.32 -10.04
CA VAL A 161 6.00 -3.55 -9.29
C VAL A 161 6.78 -4.72 -9.90
N SER A 162 7.39 -5.56 -9.05
CA SER A 162 8.07 -6.78 -9.49
C SER A 162 7.11 -7.70 -10.25
N PRO A 163 7.46 -8.16 -11.46
CA PRO A 163 6.52 -8.92 -12.31
C PRO A 163 5.87 -10.12 -11.63
N GLU A 164 6.63 -10.82 -10.82
CA GLU A 164 6.23 -12.03 -10.08
C GLU A 164 5.44 -11.75 -8.78
N LEU A 165 5.30 -10.47 -8.41
CA LEU A 165 4.61 -10.03 -7.20
C LEU A 165 3.46 -9.07 -7.51
N ARG A 166 2.88 -9.22 -8.70
CA ARG A 166 1.68 -8.53 -9.15
C ARG A 166 0.48 -9.41 -8.93
N PHE A 167 -0.47 -8.92 -8.14
CA PHE A 167 -1.70 -9.64 -7.86
C PHE A 167 -2.89 -8.77 -8.20
N GLU A 168 -3.93 -9.39 -8.77
CA GLU A 168 -5.19 -8.75 -9.09
C GLU A 168 -6.29 -9.38 -8.25
N PHE A 169 -7.00 -8.59 -7.45
CA PHE A 169 -8.07 -9.04 -6.58
C PHE A 169 -9.43 -8.61 -7.13
N HIS A 170 -10.39 -9.48 -7.02
CA HIS A 170 -11.81 -9.16 -7.20
C HIS A 170 -12.46 -8.81 -5.85
N TYR A 171 -12.04 -9.47 -4.76
CA TYR A 171 -12.63 -9.31 -3.44
C TYR A 171 -11.82 -8.34 -2.58
N PHE A 172 -12.43 -7.19 -2.23
CA PHE A 172 -11.80 -6.15 -1.40
C PHE A 172 -11.27 -6.70 -0.08
N PHE A 173 -12.04 -7.55 0.62
CA PHE A 173 -11.63 -8.11 1.90
C PHE A 173 -10.41 -9.04 1.80
N MET A 174 -10.23 -9.75 0.69
CA MET A 174 -9.04 -10.58 0.48
C MET A 174 -7.79 -9.73 0.27
N ARG A 175 -7.90 -8.65 -0.51
CA ARG A 175 -6.81 -7.67 -0.66
C ARG A 175 -6.46 -7.02 0.68
N LYS A 176 -7.46 -6.57 1.45
CA LYS A 176 -7.27 -5.98 2.78
C LYS A 176 -6.60 -6.95 3.75
N PHE A 177 -7.00 -8.21 3.73
CA PHE A 177 -6.32 -9.26 4.49
C PHE A 177 -4.82 -9.31 4.18
N TRP A 178 -4.43 -9.31 2.91
CA TRP A 178 -3.02 -9.39 2.53
C TRP A 178 -2.23 -8.12 2.86
N PHE A 179 -2.84 -6.94 2.81
CA PHE A 179 -2.22 -5.72 3.33
C PHE A 179 -1.89 -5.84 4.82
N ALA A 180 -2.82 -6.37 5.61
CA ALA A 180 -2.63 -6.51 7.05
C ALA A 180 -1.72 -7.68 7.43
N TYR A 181 -1.78 -8.80 6.71
CA TYR A 181 -1.23 -10.08 7.17
C TYR A 181 0.29 -10.06 7.36
N LEU A 182 1.06 -9.63 6.37
CA LEU A 182 2.52 -9.56 6.44
C LEU A 182 3.07 -8.23 6.94
N ALA A 183 2.25 -7.17 7.01
CA ALA A 183 2.72 -5.84 7.35
C ALA A 183 3.30 -5.75 8.76
N LYS A 184 4.44 -5.09 8.88
CA LYS A 184 5.04 -4.66 10.15
C LYS A 184 5.01 -3.15 10.31
N CYS A 185 4.85 -2.44 9.21
CA CYS A 185 4.67 -1.00 9.18
C CYS A 185 3.65 -0.62 8.11
N LEU A 186 2.84 0.36 8.42
CA LEU A 186 1.95 1.05 7.51
C LEU A 186 2.38 2.51 7.41
N VAL A 187 2.70 2.99 6.21
CA VAL A 187 3.06 4.38 5.94
C VAL A 187 1.91 5.03 5.17
N VAL A 188 1.28 6.02 5.77
CA VAL A 188 0.07 6.66 5.27
C VAL A 188 0.41 8.08 4.81
N PHE A 189 0.62 8.25 3.52
CA PHE A 189 0.80 9.54 2.87
C PHE A 189 -0.53 10.26 2.64
N PRO A 190 -0.51 11.57 2.37
CA PRO A 190 -1.70 12.34 2.01
C PRO A 190 -2.54 11.63 0.95
N GLY A 191 -3.84 11.46 1.24
CA GLY A 191 -4.75 10.71 0.39
C GLY A 191 -6.22 10.97 0.71
N GLY A 192 -7.10 10.38 -0.10
CA GLY A 192 -8.56 10.51 0.03
C GLY A 192 -9.20 9.32 0.74
N PHE A 193 -10.46 9.06 0.37
CA PHE A 193 -11.31 8.05 1.03
C PHE A 193 -10.69 6.64 1.05
N GLY A 194 -10.11 6.18 -0.06
CA GLY A 194 -9.49 4.86 -0.09
C GLY A 194 -8.27 4.75 0.84
N THR A 195 -7.51 5.85 0.99
CA THR A 195 -6.39 5.90 1.95
C THR A 195 -6.90 5.91 3.39
N MET A 196 -7.97 6.65 3.66
CA MET A 196 -8.61 6.69 4.98
C MET A 196 -9.22 5.34 5.35
N ASP A 197 -9.90 4.68 4.41
CA ASP A 197 -10.51 3.37 4.59
C ASP A 197 -9.47 2.35 5.08
N GLU A 198 -8.34 2.24 4.39
CA GLU A 198 -7.28 1.31 4.79
C GLU A 198 -6.60 1.73 6.11
N PHE A 199 -6.38 3.02 6.34
CA PHE A 199 -5.79 3.51 7.58
C PHE A 199 -6.67 3.23 8.79
N PHE A 200 -7.95 3.61 8.73
CA PHE A 200 -8.87 3.45 9.87
C PHE A 200 -9.25 2.00 10.13
N GLU A 201 -9.30 1.16 9.09
CA GLU A 201 -9.48 -0.28 9.30
C GLU A 201 -8.32 -0.87 10.12
N ILE A 202 -7.08 -0.64 9.69
CA ILE A 202 -5.90 -1.16 10.40
C ILE A 202 -5.79 -0.54 11.80
N LEU A 203 -6.05 0.77 11.95
CA LEU A 203 -6.07 1.45 13.24
C LEU A 203 -7.07 0.79 14.19
N THR A 204 -8.27 0.49 13.70
CA THR A 204 -9.32 -0.20 14.50
C THR A 204 -8.86 -1.60 14.89
N LEU A 205 -8.25 -2.36 13.99
CA LEU A 205 -7.74 -3.70 14.29
C LEU A 205 -6.59 -3.69 15.32
N VAL A 206 -5.78 -2.64 15.35
CA VAL A 206 -4.72 -2.43 16.36
C VAL A 206 -5.35 -2.01 17.69
N GLN A 207 -6.23 -1.02 17.70
CA GLN A 207 -6.92 -0.50 18.86
C GLN A 207 -7.69 -1.60 19.62
N THR A 208 -8.41 -2.43 18.88
CA THR A 208 -9.21 -3.53 19.46
C THR A 208 -8.38 -4.76 19.83
N GLY A 209 -7.06 -4.74 19.61
CA GLY A 209 -6.16 -5.86 19.89
C GLY A 209 -6.34 -7.07 18.97
N LYS A 210 -7.09 -6.92 17.86
CA LYS A 210 -7.24 -7.99 16.85
C LYS A 210 -5.92 -8.27 16.16
N ILE A 211 -5.13 -7.24 15.87
CA ILE A 211 -3.74 -7.35 15.44
C ILE A 211 -2.86 -7.32 16.69
N LYS A 212 -2.25 -8.47 17.04
CA LYS A 212 -1.39 -8.61 18.22
C LYS A 212 0.09 -8.30 17.97
N LYS A 213 0.52 -8.33 16.71
CA LYS A 213 1.91 -7.99 16.35
C LYS A 213 2.17 -6.49 16.55
N LYS A 214 3.41 -6.12 16.84
CA LYS A 214 3.83 -4.72 17.02
C LYS A 214 3.91 -4.02 15.66
N MET A 215 2.76 -3.58 15.13
CA MET A 215 2.67 -2.88 13.86
C MET A 215 2.86 -1.37 14.10
N LEU A 216 3.77 -0.74 13.36
CA LEU A 216 3.92 0.71 13.35
C LEU A 216 2.94 1.32 12.34
N LEU A 217 2.09 2.24 12.80
CA LEU A 217 1.26 3.07 11.94
C LEU A 217 1.88 4.46 11.86
N LEU A 218 2.50 4.79 10.75
CA LEU A 218 3.17 6.06 10.51
C LEU A 218 2.32 6.93 9.57
N VAL A 219 1.91 8.10 10.05
CA VAL A 219 1.08 9.05 9.32
C VAL A 219 1.95 10.23 8.87
N TYR A 220 2.14 10.36 7.55
CA TYR A 220 3.06 11.33 6.97
C TYR A 220 2.38 12.67 6.73
N ASP A 221 2.99 13.76 7.24
CA ASP A 221 2.52 15.15 7.25
C ASP A 221 1.33 15.39 8.21
N GLU A 222 1.67 15.63 9.46
CA GLU A 222 0.71 15.93 10.53
C GLU A 222 -0.23 17.09 10.16
N LYS A 223 0.30 18.15 9.54
CA LYS A 223 -0.48 19.33 9.16
C LYS A 223 -1.57 18.98 8.15
N TYR A 224 -1.26 18.16 7.14
CA TYR A 224 -2.25 17.69 6.18
C TYR A 224 -3.36 16.91 6.89
N TRP A 225 -2.99 15.90 7.69
CA TRP A 225 -3.97 15.02 8.30
C TRP A 225 -4.85 15.72 9.34
N LYS A 226 -4.28 16.60 10.16
CA LYS A 226 -5.06 17.42 11.12
C LYS A 226 -5.96 18.45 10.43
N SER A 227 -5.70 18.82 9.18
CA SER A 227 -6.57 19.71 8.40
C SER A 227 -7.83 19.03 7.87
N ILE A 228 -7.84 17.69 7.77
CA ILE A 228 -8.97 16.94 7.20
C ILE A 228 -9.62 15.97 8.20
N VAL A 229 -8.93 15.57 9.26
CA VAL A 229 -9.45 14.72 10.33
C VAL A 229 -9.31 15.45 11.67
N ASN A 230 -10.43 15.77 12.29
CA ASN A 230 -10.47 16.37 13.61
C ASN A 230 -10.38 15.27 14.69
N PHE A 231 -9.14 14.83 14.99
CA PHE A 231 -8.89 13.81 16.02
C PHE A 231 -9.30 14.29 17.42
N ASP A 232 -9.11 15.57 17.74
CA ASP A 232 -9.50 16.13 19.04
C ASP A 232 -11.02 16.14 19.18
N GLY A 233 -11.75 16.46 18.11
CA GLY A 233 -13.20 16.36 18.10
C GLY A 233 -13.75 14.95 18.36
N LEU A 234 -13.02 13.89 17.94
CA LEU A 234 -13.40 12.51 18.29
C LEU A 234 -13.27 12.24 19.80
N ILE A 235 -12.24 12.80 20.43
CA ILE A 235 -12.03 12.69 21.89
C ILE A 235 -13.08 13.49 22.65
N GLU A 236 -13.32 14.74 22.25
CA GLU A 236 -14.29 15.64 22.88
C GLU A 236 -15.73 15.08 22.86
N ASN A 237 -16.08 14.37 21.78
CA ASN A 237 -17.38 13.69 21.67
C ASN A 237 -17.41 12.31 22.35
N GLY A 238 -16.33 11.88 22.99
CA GLY A 238 -16.25 10.64 23.75
C GLY A 238 -16.33 9.35 22.92
N VAL A 239 -16.09 9.42 21.60
CA VAL A 239 -16.15 8.24 20.71
C VAL A 239 -14.77 7.57 20.53
N VAL A 240 -13.70 8.25 20.95
CA VAL A 240 -12.32 7.77 20.96
C VAL A 240 -11.65 8.22 22.26
N ASN A 241 -10.81 7.39 22.86
CA ASN A 241 -10.01 7.78 24.01
C ASN A 241 -8.73 8.50 23.58
N LYS A 242 -8.22 9.41 24.41
CA LYS A 242 -6.94 10.08 24.13
C LYS A 242 -5.79 9.10 23.97
N SER A 243 -5.81 7.97 24.70
CA SER A 243 -4.81 6.89 24.60
C SER A 243 -4.82 6.21 23.21
N ASP A 244 -5.95 6.22 22.50
CA ASP A 244 -6.08 5.58 21.20
C ASP A 244 -5.22 6.29 20.13
N LEU A 245 -4.95 7.59 20.31
CA LEU A 245 -4.02 8.33 19.43
C LEU A 245 -2.57 7.86 19.55
N ASN A 246 -2.22 7.09 20.59
CA ASN A 246 -0.88 6.50 20.72
C ASN A 246 -0.66 5.29 19.79
N HIS A 247 -1.70 4.82 19.09
CA HIS A 247 -1.58 3.71 18.15
C HIS A 247 -0.94 4.10 16.82
N PHE A 248 -0.79 5.39 16.54
CA PHE A 248 -0.10 5.88 15.35
C PHE A 248 0.85 7.03 15.68
N THR A 249 1.79 7.31 14.78
CA THR A 249 2.82 8.33 14.95
C THR A 249 2.85 9.25 13.74
N PHE A 250 2.85 10.55 13.96
CA PHE A 250 3.07 11.53 12.88
C PHE A 250 4.56 11.69 12.59
N CYS A 251 4.90 11.80 11.29
CA CYS A 251 6.22 12.19 10.81
C CYS A 251 6.07 13.25 9.72
N ASN A 252 7.00 14.21 9.69
CA ASN A 252 6.90 15.35 8.79
C ASN A 252 8.03 15.43 7.74
N SER A 253 8.99 14.51 7.81
CA SER A 253 10.11 14.41 6.87
C SER A 253 10.45 12.95 6.55
N VAL A 254 11.15 12.73 5.44
CA VAL A 254 11.65 11.41 5.05
C VAL A 254 12.65 10.89 6.08
N ASP A 255 13.51 11.77 6.63
CA ASP A 255 14.51 11.39 7.63
C ASP A 255 13.86 10.90 8.93
N ASP A 256 12.86 11.63 9.44
CA ASP A 256 12.13 11.23 10.64
C ASP A 256 11.39 9.91 10.43
N ALA A 257 10.72 9.77 9.27
CA ALA A 257 9.99 8.56 8.92
C ALA A 257 10.93 7.35 8.80
N PHE A 258 12.05 7.50 8.10
CA PHE A 258 13.05 6.45 7.96
C PHE A 258 13.59 6.01 9.33
N LYS A 259 14.04 6.97 10.16
CA LYS A 259 14.54 6.69 11.49
C LYS A 259 13.49 5.99 12.37
N CYS A 260 12.27 6.52 12.41
CA CYS A 260 11.18 5.94 13.19
C CYS A 260 10.90 4.48 12.81
N ILE A 261 10.90 4.17 11.50
CA ILE A 261 10.65 2.81 10.99
C ILE A 261 11.80 1.87 11.34
N VAL A 262 13.05 2.29 11.12
CA VAL A 262 14.23 1.48 11.41
C VAL A 262 14.35 1.21 12.93
N ASP A 263 14.23 2.24 13.75
CA ASP A 263 14.27 2.09 15.24
C ASP A 263 13.18 1.14 15.73
N HIS A 264 11.96 1.21 15.14
CA HIS A 264 10.88 0.30 15.47
C HIS A 264 11.21 -1.16 15.09
N PHE A 265 11.80 -1.38 13.92
CA PHE A 265 12.15 -2.72 13.47
C PHE A 265 13.32 -3.30 14.25
N ASP A 266 14.34 -2.50 14.53
CA ASP A 266 15.45 -2.89 15.38
C ASP A 266 14.94 -3.35 16.75
N LYS A 267 14.08 -2.55 17.37
CA LYS A 267 13.53 -2.84 18.70
C LYS A 267 12.65 -4.09 18.75
N HIS A 268 11.82 -4.32 17.74
CA HIS A 268 10.76 -5.32 17.83
C HIS A 268 10.94 -6.57 16.95
N TYR A 269 11.79 -6.49 15.92
CA TYR A 269 11.89 -7.54 14.91
C TYR A 269 13.32 -8.03 14.62
N LEU A 270 14.37 -7.26 15.00
CA LEU A 270 15.75 -7.61 14.69
C LEU A 270 16.58 -7.97 15.92
N THR A 271 16.13 -7.67 17.13
CA THR A 271 16.86 -7.95 18.39
C THR A 271 16.86 -9.42 18.82
N LYS A 272 15.98 -10.25 18.25
CA LYS A 272 15.94 -11.68 18.55
C LYS A 272 16.72 -12.43 17.47
N LYS A 273 17.74 -13.24 17.87
CA LYS A 273 18.34 -14.24 16.97
C LYS A 273 17.22 -15.00 16.30
N GLU A 274 17.12 -14.90 14.97
CA GLU A 274 16.13 -15.64 14.21
C GLU A 274 16.36 -17.14 14.45
N PRO A 275 15.33 -17.94 14.76
CA PRO A 275 15.43 -19.38 14.57
C PRO A 275 15.68 -19.62 13.07
N GLU A 276 16.63 -20.46 12.74
CA GLU A 276 17.09 -20.82 11.38
C GLU A 276 15.99 -21.32 10.42
N GLN A 277 14.76 -21.40 10.88
CA GLN A 277 13.57 -21.86 10.15
C GLN A 277 12.38 -20.94 10.42
N LEU A 278 12.33 -19.79 9.74
CA LEU A 278 11.06 -19.11 9.50
C LEU A 278 10.39 -19.69 8.24
N GLU A 279 9.85 -20.90 8.37
CA GLU A 279 8.67 -21.20 7.58
C GLU A 279 7.61 -20.13 7.95
N PRO A 280 6.88 -19.56 6.98
CA PRO A 280 5.76 -18.70 7.29
C PRO A 280 4.74 -19.59 8.03
N LYS A 281 4.87 -19.67 9.35
CA LYS A 281 3.86 -20.30 10.19
C LYS A 281 2.61 -19.45 9.98
N LEU A 282 1.70 -19.96 9.17
CA LEU A 282 0.30 -19.57 9.22
C LEU A 282 -0.16 -19.86 10.66
N ALA A 283 0.06 -18.90 11.54
CA ALA A 283 -0.50 -18.95 12.88
C ALA A 283 -1.99 -18.57 12.76
N LEU A 284 -2.74 -19.49 12.19
CA LEU A 284 -4.14 -19.65 12.52
C LEU A 284 -4.18 -20.28 13.91
N LYS A 285 -4.13 -19.46 14.94
CA LYS A 285 -4.62 -19.75 16.29
C LYS A 285 -5.52 -18.63 16.71
#